data_8ec2ff6d91046ae338486ec8b6bf0aed
#
_entry.id   8ec2ff6d91046ae338486ec8b6bf0aed
#
_cell.length_a   1.000
_cell.length_b   1.000
_cell.length_c   1.000
_cell.angle_alpha   90.00
_cell.angle_beta   90.00
_cell.angle_gamma   90.00
#
_symmetry.space_group_name_H-M   'P 1'
#
loop_
_entity.id
_entity.type
_entity.pdbx_description
1 polymer ?
#
loop_
_entity_poly.entity_id
_entity_poly.type
_entity_poly.pdbx_seq_one_letter_code
_entity_poly.pdbx_strand_id
1 'polypeptide(L)'
;MKFVVENKEKYSRVSCTLEKLDAQHSPELKSELVHLNKSGIKNIIIDLSGTRYYNSSGLSAILVANRLCKGVDGIFVLTGLEPAVAKLVTISQLDTVLNIAPTLAEAEDLLFMEQVSKDLESES
;
A
#
# COMPACT_ATOMS: atom_id res chain seq x y z
N MET A 1 -5.00 17.00 -6.45
CA MET A 1 -4.70 15.70 -7.05
C MET A 1 -5.27 14.60 -6.19
N LYS A 2 -5.76 13.54 -6.83
CA LYS A 2 -6.43 12.44 -6.12
C LYS A 2 -5.44 11.52 -5.43
N PHE A 3 -4.29 11.33 -6.05
CA PHE A 3 -3.21 10.52 -5.50
C PHE A 3 -1.92 11.31 -5.60
N VAL A 4 -1.16 11.32 -4.51
CA VAL A 4 0.13 12.00 -4.46
C VAL A 4 1.20 10.93 -4.31
N VAL A 5 2.12 10.87 -5.27
CA VAL A 5 3.21 9.90 -5.26
C VAL A 5 4.49 10.60 -4.86
N GLU A 6 5.15 10.10 -3.83
CA GLU A 6 6.45 10.60 -3.38
C GLU A 6 7.45 9.46 -3.44
N ASN A 7 8.51 9.66 -4.22
CA ASN A 7 9.58 8.67 -4.33
C ASN A 7 10.61 8.95 -3.25
N LYS A 8 10.76 7.99 -2.34
CA LYS A 8 11.76 8.04 -1.29
C LYS A 8 12.93 7.14 -1.68
N GLU A 9 13.99 7.17 -0.89
CA GLU A 9 15.19 6.39 -1.19
C GLU A 9 14.92 4.88 -1.28
N LYS A 10 14.10 4.35 -0.37
CA LYS A 10 13.88 2.90 -0.27
C LYS A 10 12.48 2.44 -0.65
N TYR A 11 11.57 3.36 -0.91
CA TYR A 11 10.18 3.04 -1.24
C TYR A 11 9.49 4.22 -1.90
N SER A 12 8.33 3.99 -2.48
CA SER A 12 7.45 5.07 -2.94
C SER A 12 6.21 5.09 -2.07
N ARG A 13 5.80 6.30 -1.68
CA ARG A 13 4.58 6.51 -0.90
C ARG A 13 3.48 7.02 -1.83
N VAL A 14 2.35 6.34 -1.83
CA VAL A 14 1.16 6.76 -2.55
C VAL A 14 0.13 7.19 -1.53
N SER A 15 -0.16 8.48 -1.47
CA SER A 15 -1.16 9.02 -0.56
C SER A 15 -2.47 9.22 -1.30
N CYS A 16 -3.54 8.63 -0.78
CA CYS A 16 -4.87 8.80 -1.35
C CYS A 16 -5.56 9.95 -0.62
N THR A 17 -5.90 11.01 -1.35
CA THR A 17 -6.56 12.19 -0.78
C THR A 17 -8.07 12.15 -0.97
N LEU A 18 -8.59 11.06 -1.54
CA LEU A 18 -10.02 10.89 -1.78
C LEU A 18 -10.72 10.36 -0.55
N GLU A 19 -11.88 10.94 -0.26
CA GLU A 19 -12.72 10.44 0.84
C GLU A 19 -13.23 9.03 0.52
N LYS A 20 -13.51 8.75 -0.75
CA LYS A 20 -13.99 7.45 -1.20
C LYS A 20 -13.08 6.87 -2.27
N LEU A 21 -12.62 5.66 -2.05
CA LEU A 21 -11.86 4.92 -3.05
C LEU A 21 -12.80 3.88 -3.67
N ASP A 22 -13.35 4.22 -4.82
CA ASP A 22 -14.41 3.46 -5.47
C ASP A 22 -14.10 3.19 -6.95
N ALA A 23 -15.08 2.68 -7.69
CA ALA A 23 -14.92 2.32 -9.09
C ALA A 23 -14.55 3.50 -9.99
N GLN A 24 -14.90 4.73 -9.60
CA GLN A 24 -14.58 5.92 -10.39
C GLN A 24 -13.07 6.23 -10.34
N HIS A 25 -12.42 5.95 -9.22
CA HIS A 25 -11.03 6.37 -9.00
C HIS A 25 -10.03 5.22 -8.93
N SER A 26 -10.50 4.00 -8.69
CA SER A 26 -9.62 2.84 -8.59
C SER A 26 -8.77 2.56 -9.83
N PRO A 27 -9.29 2.75 -11.06
CA PRO A 27 -8.44 2.56 -12.24
C PRO A 27 -7.22 3.48 -12.28
N GLU A 28 -7.37 4.73 -11.82
CA GLU A 28 -6.25 5.66 -11.75
C GLU A 28 -5.20 5.19 -10.76
N LEU A 29 -5.63 4.71 -9.59
CA LEU A 29 -4.70 4.15 -8.60
C LEU A 29 -3.96 2.95 -9.17
N LYS A 30 -4.67 2.03 -9.82
CA LYS A 30 -4.05 0.86 -10.46
C LYS A 30 -3.00 1.28 -11.50
N SER A 31 -3.31 2.30 -12.31
CA SER A 31 -2.37 2.82 -13.31
C SER A 31 -1.09 3.36 -12.65
N GLU A 32 -1.23 4.09 -11.57
CA GLU A 32 -0.08 4.63 -10.84
C GLU A 32 0.78 3.50 -10.28
N LEU A 33 0.15 2.47 -9.72
CA LEU A 33 0.86 1.32 -9.16
C LEU A 33 1.62 0.54 -10.23
N VAL A 34 0.99 0.32 -11.39
CA VAL A 34 1.63 -0.37 -12.50
C VAL A 34 2.80 0.45 -13.02
N HIS A 35 2.64 1.77 -13.10
CA HIS A 35 3.71 2.66 -13.54
C HIS A 35 4.92 2.59 -12.58
N LEU A 36 4.68 2.62 -11.28
CA LEU A 36 5.75 2.48 -10.30
C LEU A 36 6.47 1.14 -10.42
N ASN A 37 5.70 0.08 -10.61
CA ASN A 37 6.27 -1.25 -10.78
C ASN A 37 7.16 -1.33 -12.01
N LYS A 38 6.72 -0.77 -13.15
CA LYS A 38 7.50 -0.75 -14.39
C LYS A 38 8.74 0.14 -14.27
N SER A 39 8.70 1.13 -13.39
CA SER A 39 9.83 2.02 -13.14
C SER A 39 10.90 1.40 -12.22
N GLY A 40 10.67 0.18 -11.77
CA GLY A 40 11.64 -0.52 -10.92
C GLY A 40 11.41 -0.37 -9.43
N ILE A 41 10.30 0.25 -9.03
CA ILE A 41 9.97 0.41 -7.62
C ILE A 41 9.48 -0.93 -7.06
N LYS A 42 10.16 -1.43 -6.03
CA LYS A 42 9.82 -2.70 -5.41
C LYS A 42 8.95 -2.56 -4.18
N ASN A 43 9.15 -1.46 -3.42
CA ASN A 43 8.50 -1.26 -2.14
C ASN A 43 7.54 -0.08 -2.21
N ILE A 44 6.31 -0.28 -1.75
CA ILE A 44 5.28 0.74 -1.82
C ILE A 44 4.56 0.82 -0.47
N ILE A 45 4.34 2.06 0.00
CA ILE A 45 3.46 2.33 1.13
C ILE A 45 2.27 3.10 0.59
N ILE A 46 1.06 2.61 0.83
CA ILE A 46 -0.17 3.35 0.52
C ILE A 46 -0.71 3.94 1.82
N ASP A 47 -0.89 5.26 1.82
CA ASP A 47 -1.43 6.01 2.96
C ASP A 47 -2.87 6.43 2.64
N LEU A 48 -3.81 5.92 3.43
CA LEU A 48 -5.24 6.19 3.26
C LEU A 48 -5.77 7.16 4.30
N SER A 49 -4.94 8.05 4.84
CA SER A 49 -5.33 8.94 5.94
C SER A 49 -6.56 9.78 5.67
N GLY A 50 -6.85 10.14 4.45
CA GLY A 50 -8.05 10.92 4.12
C GLY A 50 -9.23 10.09 3.65
N THR A 51 -9.05 8.78 3.52
CA THR A 51 -10.07 7.90 2.93
C THR A 51 -10.95 7.31 4.01
N ARG A 52 -12.25 7.54 3.92
CA ARG A 52 -13.24 7.06 4.89
C ARG A 52 -14.05 5.88 4.41
N TYR A 53 -13.95 5.55 3.12
CA TYR A 53 -14.73 4.48 2.54
C TYR A 53 -13.99 3.89 1.34
N TYR A 54 -14.10 2.59 1.17
CA TYR A 54 -13.72 1.92 -0.06
C TYR A 54 -14.77 0.84 -0.38
N ASN A 55 -14.92 0.52 -1.65
CA ASN A 55 -15.74 -0.61 -2.08
C ASN A 55 -14.85 -1.72 -2.66
N SER A 56 -15.46 -2.72 -3.29
CA SER A 56 -14.71 -3.84 -3.86
C SER A 56 -13.70 -3.40 -4.92
N SER A 57 -13.98 -2.32 -5.65
CA SER A 57 -13.03 -1.79 -6.65
C SER A 57 -11.80 -1.19 -5.98
N GLY A 58 -12.00 -0.44 -4.89
CA GLY A 58 -10.90 0.12 -4.12
C GLY A 58 -10.06 -0.97 -3.48
N LEU A 59 -10.72 -1.97 -2.92
CA LEU A 59 -10.05 -3.13 -2.36
C LEU A 59 -9.20 -3.84 -3.43
N SER A 60 -9.76 -4.01 -4.62
CA SER A 60 -9.04 -4.63 -5.74
C SER A 60 -7.75 -3.88 -6.06
N ALA A 61 -7.79 -2.53 -6.06
CA ALA A 61 -6.61 -1.72 -6.32
C ALA A 61 -5.54 -1.93 -5.25
N ILE A 62 -5.94 -2.00 -3.98
CA ILE A 62 -5.00 -2.25 -2.88
C ILE A 62 -4.35 -3.63 -3.03
N LEU A 63 -5.13 -4.64 -3.39
CA LEU A 63 -4.62 -5.99 -3.61
C LEU A 63 -3.67 -6.05 -4.80
N VAL A 64 -3.90 -5.24 -5.83
CA VAL A 64 -2.97 -5.13 -6.96
C VAL A 64 -1.61 -4.62 -6.48
N ALA A 65 -1.60 -3.62 -5.60
CA ALA A 65 -0.35 -3.11 -5.04
C ALA A 65 0.43 -4.22 -4.33
N ASN A 66 -0.25 -4.99 -3.50
CA ASN A 66 0.38 -6.09 -2.78
C ASN A 66 0.95 -7.13 -3.75
N ARG A 67 0.19 -7.48 -4.78
CA ARG A 67 0.62 -8.47 -5.78
C ARG A 67 1.83 -7.99 -6.57
N LEU A 68 1.82 -6.72 -6.99
CA LEU A 68 2.93 -6.16 -7.76
C LEU A 68 4.23 -6.14 -6.95
N CYS A 69 4.14 -5.76 -5.68
CA CYS A 69 5.31 -5.76 -4.80
C CYS A 69 5.85 -7.17 -4.59
N LYS A 70 4.97 -8.13 -4.31
CA LYS A 70 5.39 -9.53 -4.12
C LYS A 70 6.00 -10.12 -5.37
N GLY A 71 5.51 -9.74 -6.54
CA GLY A 71 6.02 -10.23 -7.82
C GLY A 71 7.46 -9.85 -8.10
N VAL A 72 7.96 -8.79 -7.48
CA VAL A 72 9.36 -8.34 -7.62
C VAL A 72 10.14 -8.52 -6.33
N ASP A 73 9.64 -9.35 -5.43
CA ASP A 73 10.23 -9.61 -4.10
C ASP A 73 10.35 -8.33 -3.28
N GLY A 74 9.39 -7.45 -3.42
CA GLY A 74 9.31 -6.19 -2.68
C GLY A 74 8.33 -6.29 -1.51
N ILE A 75 8.11 -5.15 -0.88
CA ILE A 75 7.29 -5.05 0.33
C ILE A 75 6.19 -4.02 0.11
N PHE A 76 4.98 -4.38 0.48
CA PHE A 76 3.83 -3.48 0.48
C PHE A 76 3.33 -3.28 1.91
N VAL A 77 3.09 -2.02 2.30
CA VAL A 77 2.50 -1.68 3.60
C VAL A 77 1.34 -0.71 3.39
N LEU A 78 0.25 -0.96 4.09
CA LEU A 78 -0.92 -0.10 4.09
C LEU A 78 -0.95 0.64 5.43
N THR A 79 -1.16 1.96 5.40
CA THR A 79 -1.14 2.76 6.63
C THR A 79 -2.17 3.89 6.58
N GLY A 80 -2.35 4.54 7.73
CA GLY A 80 -3.21 5.71 7.84
C GLY A 80 -4.69 5.39 7.79
N LEU A 81 -5.10 4.19 8.19
CA LEU A 81 -6.49 3.80 8.06
C LEU A 81 -7.39 4.57 9.01
N GLU A 82 -8.40 5.24 8.47
CA GLU A 82 -9.47 5.83 9.27
C GLU A 82 -10.28 4.71 9.93
N PRO A 83 -10.94 4.96 11.08
CA PRO A 83 -11.62 3.89 11.82
C PRO A 83 -12.59 3.06 10.99
N ALA A 84 -13.38 3.70 10.13
CA ALA A 84 -14.34 2.98 9.29
C ALA A 84 -13.63 2.05 8.30
N VAL A 85 -12.51 2.50 7.71
CA VAL A 85 -11.73 1.71 6.77
C VAL A 85 -11.02 0.58 7.49
N ALA A 86 -10.47 0.85 8.68
CA ALA A 86 -9.83 -0.19 9.49
C ALA A 86 -10.82 -1.32 9.83
N LYS A 87 -12.06 -0.96 10.12
CA LYS A 87 -13.11 -1.94 10.40
C LYS A 87 -13.41 -2.80 9.18
N LEU A 88 -13.49 -2.18 7.99
CA LEU A 88 -13.71 -2.91 6.75
C LEU A 88 -12.56 -3.89 6.47
N VAL A 89 -11.33 -3.46 6.71
CA VAL A 89 -10.14 -4.30 6.54
C VAL A 89 -10.21 -5.53 7.44
N THR A 90 -10.60 -5.34 8.71
CA THR A 90 -10.73 -6.44 9.66
C THR A 90 -11.85 -7.40 9.26
N ILE A 91 -13.01 -6.87 8.89
CA ILE A 91 -14.16 -7.69 8.46
C ILE A 91 -13.80 -8.51 7.22
N SER A 92 -13.05 -7.93 6.29
CA SER A 92 -12.62 -8.60 5.06
C SER A 92 -11.44 -9.55 5.29
N GLN A 93 -10.92 -9.61 6.51
CA GLN A 93 -9.75 -10.42 6.87
C GLN A 93 -8.47 -10.05 6.08
N LEU A 94 -8.40 -8.82 5.58
CA LEU A 94 -7.24 -8.34 4.84
C LEU A 94 -6.02 -8.14 5.75
N ASP A 95 -6.27 -7.92 7.03
CA ASP A 95 -5.21 -7.81 8.03
C ASP A 95 -4.39 -9.10 8.16
N THR A 96 -4.91 -10.22 7.66
CA THR A 96 -4.16 -11.49 7.64
C THR A 96 -3.29 -11.64 6.40
N VAL A 97 -3.53 -10.83 5.37
CA VAL A 97 -2.85 -10.94 4.06
C VAL A 97 -1.89 -9.77 3.85
N LEU A 98 -2.25 -8.58 4.34
CA LEU A 98 -1.52 -7.35 4.10
C LEU A 98 -0.71 -6.93 5.34
N ASN A 99 0.42 -6.28 5.10
CA ASN A 99 1.14 -5.58 6.16
C ASN A 99 0.42 -4.26 6.42
N ILE A 100 -0.02 -4.05 7.64
CA ILE A 100 -0.76 -2.85 8.02
C ILE A 100 -0.08 -2.21 9.23
N ALA A 101 0.14 -0.91 9.16
CA ALA A 101 0.72 -0.15 10.26
C ALA A 101 -0.17 1.06 10.57
N PRO A 102 -0.30 1.44 11.85
CA PRO A 102 -1.18 2.55 12.24
C PRO A 102 -0.76 3.90 11.69
N THR A 103 0.54 4.15 11.60
CA THR A 103 1.07 5.45 11.17
C THR A 103 2.13 5.27 10.09
N LEU A 104 2.44 6.35 9.38
CA LEU A 104 3.49 6.33 8.37
C LEU A 104 4.84 5.96 8.98
N ALA A 105 5.17 6.51 10.15
CA ALA A 105 6.43 6.18 10.81
C ALA A 105 6.55 4.69 11.10
N GLU A 106 5.48 4.08 11.59
CA GLU A 106 5.47 2.64 11.87
C GLU A 106 5.50 1.83 10.57
N ALA A 107 4.87 2.34 9.50
CA ALA A 107 4.93 1.69 8.21
C ALA A 107 6.36 1.67 7.66
N GLU A 108 7.08 2.77 7.81
CA GLU A 108 8.49 2.84 7.41
C GLU A 108 9.35 1.88 8.21
N ASP A 109 9.13 1.80 9.52
CA ASP A 109 9.85 0.86 10.38
C ASP A 109 9.57 -0.59 9.98
N LEU A 110 8.32 -0.91 9.72
CA LEU A 110 7.93 -2.25 9.30
C LEU A 110 8.59 -2.62 7.97
N LEU A 111 8.57 -1.70 7.01
CA LEU A 111 9.21 -1.90 5.72
C LEU A 111 10.71 -2.14 5.87
N PHE A 112 11.37 -1.34 6.70
CA PHE A 112 12.79 -1.49 6.95
C PHE A 112 13.11 -2.84 7.57
N MET A 113 12.34 -3.28 8.57
CA MET A 113 12.56 -4.56 9.24
C MET A 113 12.34 -5.73 8.28
N GLU A 114 11.31 -5.65 7.44
CA GLU A 114 11.06 -6.69 6.42
C GLU A 114 12.21 -6.75 5.42
N GLN A 115 12.75 -5.60 5.02
CA GLN A 115 13.87 -5.55 4.09
C GLN A 115 15.13 -6.17 4.70
N VAL A 116 15.41 -5.88 5.96
CA VAL A 116 16.55 -6.47 6.67
C VAL A 116 16.39 -7.99 6.75
N SER A 117 15.18 -8.47 7.05
CA SER A 117 14.90 -9.90 7.11
C SER A 117 15.15 -10.58 5.76
N LYS A 118 14.70 -9.96 4.67
CA LYS A 118 14.94 -10.50 3.31
C LYS A 118 16.44 -10.53 2.97
N ASP A 119 17.17 -9.49 3.34
CA ASP A 119 18.61 -9.42 3.08
C ASP A 119 19.35 -10.51 3.85
N LEU A 120 18.97 -10.77 5.08
CA LEU A 120 19.55 -11.85 5.89
C LEU A 120 19.25 -13.23 5.30
N GLU A 121 18.05 -13.45 4.79
CA GLU A 121 17.68 -14.70 4.14
C GLU A 121 18.51 -14.92 2.87
N SER A 122 18.77 -13.86 2.14
CA SER A 122 19.56 -13.93 0.90
C SER A 122 21.01 -14.31 1.16
N GLU A 123 21.52 -13.98 2.34
CA GLU A 123 22.91 -14.27 2.71
C GLU A 123 23.12 -15.68 3.24
N SER A 124 22.02 -16.33 3.61
CA SER A 124 22.11 -17.70 4.15
C SER A 124 22.06 -18.82 3.07
#